data_d05766d6f89f4c2a45d7253e8e0537ef
#
_entry.id   d05766d6f89f4c2a45d7253e8e0537ef
#
_cell.length_a   1.000
_cell.length_b   1.000
_cell.length_c   1.000
_cell.angle_alpha   90.00
_cell.angle_beta   90.00
_cell.angle_gamma   90.00
#
_symmetry.space_group_name_H-M   'P 1'
#
loop_
_entity.id
_entity.type
_entity.pdbx_description
1 polymer ?
#
loop_
_entity_poly.entity_id
_entity_poly.type
_entity_poly.pdbx_seq_one_letter_code
_entity_poly.pdbx_strand_id
1 'polypeptide(L)'
;MLYYKDLDKTVLGMQHDTASSNNIIIVSGYVGYQTIKMLCEQCSDVHITVVYGMYGSERISQPLHLALMEVQRQYSNITILYSTIPVHSKIYTWNCNAKIEKALVGSANFSISGMMNDYKEVLSDVEQDTYSTLKEYCDYVLSKAISCNDAEVKYQKVFKASGHSKLEQPLLAK
;
A
#
# COMPACT_ATOMS: atom_id res chain seq x y z
N MET A 1 -11.55 12.14 -13.09
CA MET A 1 -10.72 11.70 -14.25
C MET A 1 -10.36 10.24 -14.05
N LEU A 2 -10.19 9.47 -15.14
CA LEU A 2 -9.77 8.07 -15.10
C LEU A 2 -8.34 7.95 -15.59
N TYR A 3 -7.48 7.29 -14.82
CA TYR A 3 -6.08 7.01 -15.15
C TYR A 3 -5.91 5.51 -15.42
N TYR A 4 -5.25 5.13 -16.50
CA TYR A 4 -5.03 3.74 -16.91
C TYR A 4 -3.66 3.50 -17.56
N LYS A 5 -2.80 4.52 -17.54
CA LYS A 5 -1.42 4.48 -18.00
C LYS A 5 -0.53 5.21 -17.01
N ASP A 6 0.73 4.79 -16.91
CA ASP A 6 1.73 5.44 -16.08
C ASP A 6 1.20 5.72 -14.65
N LEU A 7 0.58 4.72 -14.02
CA LEU A 7 -0.07 4.90 -12.71
C LEU A 7 0.92 5.25 -11.62
N ASP A 8 2.16 4.73 -11.73
CA ASP A 8 3.28 5.11 -10.88
C ASP A 8 3.55 6.61 -10.97
N LYS A 9 3.68 7.15 -12.18
CA LYS A 9 3.90 8.60 -12.40
C LYS A 9 2.69 9.41 -11.92
N THR A 10 1.47 8.90 -12.11
CA THR A 10 0.26 9.55 -11.61
C THR A 10 0.30 9.66 -10.09
N VAL A 11 0.56 8.57 -9.37
CA VAL A 11 0.60 8.58 -7.90
C VAL A 11 1.77 9.39 -7.38
N LEU A 12 2.96 9.22 -7.95
CA LEU A 12 4.15 9.97 -7.54
C LEU A 12 4.06 11.45 -7.88
N GLY A 13 3.50 11.79 -9.05
CA GLY A 13 3.34 13.18 -9.50
C GLY A 13 2.25 13.94 -8.75
N MET A 14 1.26 13.26 -8.18
CA MET A 14 0.11 13.89 -7.52
C MET A 14 0.53 14.77 -6.33
N GLN A 15 1.65 14.44 -5.66
CA GLN A 15 2.18 15.26 -4.57
C GLN A 15 2.57 16.66 -5.04
N HIS A 16 3.06 16.82 -6.25
CA HIS A 16 3.41 18.13 -6.82
C HIS A 16 2.15 18.97 -7.11
N ASP A 17 1.05 18.32 -7.45
CA ASP A 17 -0.24 18.96 -7.71
C ASP A 17 -0.98 19.34 -6.42
N THR A 18 -0.59 18.72 -5.28
CA THR A 18 -1.15 18.94 -3.95
C THR A 18 -0.09 19.50 -2.99
N ALA A 19 0.52 20.63 -3.38
CA ALA A 19 1.68 21.20 -2.70
C ALA A 19 1.46 21.56 -1.20
N SER A 20 0.22 21.68 -0.75
CA SER A 20 -0.12 21.88 0.66
C SER A 20 -0.23 20.55 1.45
N SER A 21 -0.24 19.42 0.78
CA SER A 21 -0.32 18.11 1.43
C SER A 21 0.93 17.82 2.25
N ASN A 22 0.72 17.46 3.52
CA ASN A 22 1.78 17.07 4.45
C ASN A 22 1.70 15.60 4.88
N ASN A 23 0.69 14.88 4.40
CA ASN A 23 0.50 13.47 4.71
C ASN A 23 -0.14 12.73 3.53
N ILE A 24 0.45 11.59 3.15
CA ILE A 24 -0.10 10.67 2.16
C ILE A 24 -0.55 9.41 2.90
N ILE A 25 -1.79 8.97 2.67
CA ILE A 25 -2.30 7.71 3.20
C ILE A 25 -2.64 6.79 2.02
N ILE A 26 -2.07 5.61 2.02
CA ILE A 26 -2.31 4.57 1.02
C ILE A 26 -2.89 3.34 1.73
N VAL A 27 -4.09 2.97 1.35
CA VAL A 27 -4.70 1.69 1.75
C VAL A 27 -4.73 0.80 0.52
N SER A 28 -4.02 -0.32 0.58
CA SER A 28 -3.90 -1.23 -0.56
C SER A 28 -3.98 -2.68 -0.11
N GLY A 29 -4.74 -3.50 -0.82
CA GLY A 29 -4.81 -4.94 -0.53
C GLY A 29 -3.41 -5.56 -0.48
N TYR A 30 -2.60 -5.29 -1.50
CA TYR A 30 -1.21 -5.71 -1.58
C TYR A 30 -0.29 -4.51 -1.78
N VAL A 31 0.89 -4.56 -1.17
CA VAL A 31 1.90 -3.52 -1.29
C VAL A 31 3.24 -4.11 -1.69
N GLY A 32 4.07 -3.33 -2.38
CA GLY A 32 5.42 -3.68 -2.76
C GLY A 32 6.44 -2.76 -2.08
N TYR A 33 7.52 -3.31 -1.55
CA TYR A 33 8.54 -2.51 -0.88
C TYR A 33 9.24 -1.52 -1.84
N GLN A 34 9.39 -1.88 -3.13
CA GLN A 34 10.01 -1.01 -4.13
C GLN A 34 9.17 0.25 -4.39
N THR A 35 7.85 0.10 -4.55
CA THR A 35 6.95 1.24 -4.75
C THR A 35 6.92 2.16 -3.53
N ILE A 36 6.94 1.59 -2.32
CA ILE A 36 7.03 2.37 -1.08
C ILE A 36 8.36 3.14 -1.04
N LYS A 37 9.47 2.48 -1.32
CA LYS A 37 10.80 3.10 -1.36
C LYS A 37 10.84 4.27 -2.34
N MET A 38 10.37 4.08 -3.57
CA MET A 38 10.29 5.15 -4.58
C MET A 38 9.48 6.34 -4.08
N LEU A 39 8.35 6.11 -3.42
CA LEU A 39 7.54 7.20 -2.87
C LEU A 39 8.26 7.93 -1.74
N CYS A 40 8.92 7.22 -0.83
CA CYS A 40 9.71 7.83 0.26
C CYS A 40 10.83 8.71 -0.27
N GLU A 41 11.51 8.29 -1.34
CA GLU A 41 12.62 9.03 -1.97
C GLU A 41 12.13 10.28 -2.69
N GLN A 42 10.96 10.23 -3.32
CA GLN A 42 10.40 11.37 -4.07
C GLN A 42 9.64 12.37 -3.19
N CYS A 43 9.07 11.91 -2.08
CA CYS A 43 8.26 12.71 -1.17
C CYS A 43 8.89 12.77 0.23
N SER A 44 10.17 13.12 0.30
CA SER A 44 10.96 13.07 1.55
C SER A 44 10.49 14.05 2.64
N ASP A 45 9.79 15.10 2.26
CA ASP A 45 9.24 16.16 3.11
C ASP A 45 7.79 15.90 3.56
N VAL A 46 7.20 14.81 3.11
CA VAL A 46 5.81 14.44 3.39
C VAL A 46 5.78 13.14 4.20
N HIS A 47 4.95 13.08 5.24
CA HIS A 47 4.73 11.84 5.96
C HIS A 47 3.87 10.87 5.15
N ILE A 48 4.27 9.61 5.08
CA ILE A 48 3.60 8.58 4.29
C ILE A 48 3.10 7.48 5.23
N THR A 49 1.83 7.13 5.14
CA THR A 49 1.25 5.98 5.85
C THR A 49 0.78 4.97 4.82
N VAL A 50 1.29 3.75 4.88
CA VAL A 50 0.89 2.65 3.99
C VAL A 50 0.28 1.52 4.78
N VAL A 51 -0.94 1.11 4.41
CA VAL A 51 -1.63 -0.04 5.02
C VAL A 51 -1.62 -1.22 4.06
N TYR A 52 -1.00 -2.32 4.48
CA TYR A 52 -1.13 -3.63 3.82
C TYR A 52 -2.44 -4.30 4.27
N GLY A 53 -3.42 -4.32 3.37
CA GLY A 53 -4.80 -4.66 3.70
C GLY A 53 -5.07 -6.15 3.87
N MET A 54 -4.37 -7.03 3.13
CA MET A 54 -4.66 -8.47 3.11
C MET A 54 -3.99 -9.24 4.26
N TYR A 55 -3.25 -8.59 5.14
CA TYR A 55 -2.60 -9.24 6.27
C TYR A 55 -3.59 -9.99 7.17
N GLY A 56 -4.75 -9.43 7.43
CA GLY A 56 -5.79 -10.05 8.30
C GLY A 56 -6.34 -11.37 7.77
N SER A 57 -6.31 -11.60 6.45
CA SER A 57 -6.81 -12.83 5.82
C SER A 57 -5.71 -13.80 5.38
N GLU A 58 -4.67 -13.29 4.72
CA GLU A 58 -3.67 -14.13 4.06
C GLU A 58 -2.33 -14.15 4.80
N ARG A 59 -2.13 -13.23 5.74
CA ARG A 59 -0.84 -12.95 6.35
C ARG A 59 0.12 -12.31 5.34
N ILE A 60 1.39 -12.31 5.65
CA ILE A 60 2.43 -11.76 4.79
C ILE A 60 3.58 -12.76 4.67
N SER A 61 4.17 -12.87 3.51
CA SER A 61 5.37 -13.69 3.34
C SER A 61 6.54 -13.08 4.10
N GLN A 62 7.39 -13.92 4.68
CA GLN A 62 8.55 -13.46 5.43
C GLN A 62 9.47 -12.54 4.61
N PRO A 63 9.82 -12.85 3.33
CA PRO A 63 10.68 -11.96 2.56
C PRO A 63 10.08 -10.56 2.38
N LEU A 64 8.78 -10.46 2.10
CA LEU A 64 8.11 -9.16 1.97
C LEU A 64 8.09 -8.42 3.31
N HIS A 65 7.76 -9.11 4.40
CA HIS A 65 7.76 -8.52 5.73
C HIS A 65 9.12 -7.92 6.10
N LEU A 66 10.20 -8.69 5.92
CA LEU A 66 11.56 -8.21 6.19
C LEU A 66 11.93 -7.02 5.32
N ALA A 67 11.53 -7.01 4.04
CA ALA A 67 11.78 -5.89 3.14
C ALA A 67 11.00 -4.64 3.57
N LEU A 68 9.75 -4.79 4.02
CA LEU A 68 8.94 -3.66 4.52
C LEU A 68 9.49 -3.10 5.84
N MET A 69 9.92 -3.96 6.75
CA MET A 69 10.60 -3.53 7.98
C MET A 69 11.89 -2.76 7.69
N GLU A 70 12.66 -3.20 6.69
CA GLU A 70 13.88 -2.49 6.29
C GLU A 70 13.57 -1.10 5.74
N VAL A 71 12.53 -0.96 4.91
CA VAL A 71 12.06 0.36 4.44
C VAL A 71 11.61 1.22 5.62
N GLN A 72 10.82 0.67 6.54
CA GLN A 72 10.37 1.38 7.75
C GLN A 72 11.57 1.89 8.59
N ARG A 73 12.66 1.13 8.64
CA ARG A 73 13.88 1.50 9.38
C ARG A 73 14.73 2.53 8.62
N GLN A 74 14.76 2.45 7.30
CA GLN A 74 15.62 3.28 6.46
C GLN A 74 15.08 4.71 6.30
N TYR A 75 13.75 4.90 6.27
CA TYR A 75 13.12 6.18 6.00
C TYR A 75 12.34 6.68 7.22
N SER A 76 12.61 7.92 7.64
CA SER A 76 11.92 8.53 8.79
C SER A 76 10.53 9.07 8.48
N ASN A 77 10.20 9.22 7.21
CA ASN A 77 8.93 9.78 6.74
C ASN A 77 7.86 8.72 6.41
N ILE A 78 8.07 7.44 6.79
CA ILE A 78 7.14 6.35 6.50
C ILE A 78 6.62 5.67 7.77
N THR A 79 5.34 5.32 7.76
CA THR A 79 4.69 4.41 8.70
C THR A 79 4.04 3.28 7.92
N ILE A 80 4.47 2.04 8.14
CA ILE A 80 3.91 0.85 7.50
C ILE A 80 3.07 0.10 8.53
N LEU A 81 1.81 -0.10 8.18
CA LEU A 81 0.79 -0.75 9.01
C LEU A 81 0.23 -1.99 8.30
N TYR A 82 -0.18 -2.97 9.10
CA TYR A 82 -0.86 -4.16 8.62
C TYR A 82 -2.28 -4.21 9.17
N SER A 83 -3.26 -4.31 8.29
CA SER A 83 -4.66 -4.43 8.70
C SER A 83 -4.93 -5.78 9.34
N THR A 84 -5.51 -5.79 10.53
CA THR A 84 -5.92 -7.03 11.23
C THR A 84 -7.23 -7.60 10.69
N ILE A 85 -7.96 -6.82 9.90
CA ILE A 85 -9.15 -7.24 9.15
C ILE A 85 -8.83 -7.32 7.66
N PRO A 86 -9.52 -8.16 6.88
CA PRO A 86 -9.33 -8.21 5.42
C PRO A 86 -9.74 -6.89 4.75
N VAL A 87 -8.81 -6.24 4.09
CA VAL A 87 -9.05 -5.01 3.33
C VAL A 87 -8.45 -5.18 1.94
N HIS A 88 -9.28 -5.13 0.91
CA HIS A 88 -8.86 -5.27 -0.49
C HIS A 88 -9.07 -3.99 -1.31
N SER A 89 -9.40 -2.89 -0.67
CA SER A 89 -9.49 -1.57 -1.32
C SER A 89 -8.13 -1.08 -1.81
N LYS A 90 -8.14 -0.17 -2.77
CA LYS A 90 -6.98 0.55 -3.28
C LYS A 90 -7.36 2.03 -3.28
N ILE A 91 -6.87 2.71 -2.26
CA ILE A 91 -7.18 4.10 -1.94
C ILE A 91 -5.86 4.84 -1.72
N TYR A 92 -5.76 5.99 -2.34
CA TYR A 92 -4.63 6.89 -2.26
C TYR A 92 -5.16 8.26 -1.88
N THR A 93 -4.72 8.84 -0.78
CA THR A 93 -5.15 10.17 -0.36
C THR A 93 -3.97 11.06 -0.05
N TRP A 94 -4.06 12.30 -0.48
CA TRP A 94 -3.15 13.40 -0.14
C TRP A 94 -3.90 14.32 0.80
N ASN A 95 -3.31 14.57 1.97
CA ASN A 95 -4.00 15.22 3.06
C ASN A 95 -3.21 16.42 3.58
N CYS A 96 -3.94 17.49 3.95
CA CYS A 96 -3.43 18.63 4.69
C CYS A 96 -4.21 18.78 6.00
N ASN A 97 -3.48 18.77 7.13
CA ASN A 97 -4.11 18.93 8.46
C ASN A 97 -5.33 18.02 8.67
N ALA A 98 -5.18 16.75 8.35
CA ALA A 98 -6.22 15.71 8.43
C ALA A 98 -7.43 15.89 7.49
N LYS A 99 -7.37 16.78 6.52
CA LYS A 99 -8.39 16.92 5.46
C LYS A 99 -7.85 16.36 4.15
N ILE A 100 -8.67 15.61 3.44
CA ILE A 100 -8.33 15.13 2.11
C ILE A 100 -8.37 16.29 1.14
N GLU A 101 -7.28 16.52 0.42
CA GLU A 101 -7.18 17.49 -0.68
C GLU A 101 -7.36 16.82 -2.03
N LYS A 102 -6.86 15.59 -2.14
CA LYS A 102 -6.97 14.77 -3.33
C LYS A 102 -7.11 13.30 -2.94
N ALA A 103 -7.90 12.58 -3.71
CA ALA A 103 -8.04 11.14 -3.53
C ALA A 103 -8.18 10.41 -4.87
N LEU A 104 -7.58 9.22 -4.94
CA LEU A 104 -7.74 8.26 -6.02
C LEU A 104 -8.23 6.93 -5.45
N VAL A 105 -9.11 6.27 -6.19
CA VAL A 105 -9.55 4.89 -5.92
C VAL A 105 -9.52 4.07 -7.19
N GLY A 106 -9.35 2.76 -7.09
CA GLY A 106 -9.38 1.90 -8.26
C GLY A 106 -8.98 0.46 -8.01
N SER A 107 -8.45 -0.17 -9.04
CA SER A 107 -8.03 -1.58 -9.00
C SER A 107 -6.54 -1.77 -8.71
N ALA A 108 -5.72 -0.75 -8.98
CA ALA A 108 -4.26 -0.83 -8.89
C ALA A 108 -3.76 -0.96 -7.46
N ASN A 109 -3.15 -2.09 -7.12
CA ASN A 109 -2.42 -2.25 -5.86
C ASN A 109 -1.15 -1.39 -5.84
N PHE A 110 -0.73 -0.94 -4.65
CA PHE A 110 0.52 -0.19 -4.48
C PHE A 110 1.74 -1.12 -4.51
N SER A 111 1.99 -1.67 -5.68
CA SER A 111 3.08 -2.61 -5.97
C SER A 111 3.57 -2.41 -7.41
N ILE A 112 4.74 -2.92 -7.73
CA ILE A 112 5.27 -2.87 -9.12
C ILE A 112 4.26 -3.47 -10.10
N SER A 113 3.66 -4.61 -9.77
CA SER A 113 2.68 -5.26 -10.66
C SER A 113 1.40 -4.44 -10.83
N GLY A 114 0.95 -3.74 -9.80
CA GLY A 114 -0.24 -2.89 -9.88
C GLY A 114 -0.01 -1.55 -10.58
N MET A 115 1.21 -1.00 -10.49
CA MET A 115 1.52 0.34 -10.97
C MET A 115 2.22 0.38 -12.34
N MET A 116 3.08 -0.61 -12.64
CA MET A 116 4.03 -0.54 -13.75
C MET A 116 3.90 -1.70 -14.75
N ASN A 117 3.04 -2.69 -14.50
CA ASN A 117 2.89 -3.84 -15.38
C ASN A 117 1.88 -3.61 -16.50
N ASP A 118 1.91 -4.53 -17.48
CA ASP A 118 0.97 -4.62 -18.59
C ASP A 118 -0.47 -5.00 -18.18
N TYR A 119 -0.70 -5.30 -16.91
CA TYR A 119 -2.05 -5.49 -16.38
C TYR A 119 -2.85 -4.20 -16.51
N LYS A 120 -4.09 -4.34 -16.98
CA LYS A 120 -4.97 -3.18 -17.21
C LYS A 120 -5.63 -2.75 -15.90
N GLU A 121 -4.84 -2.05 -15.08
CA GLU A 121 -5.30 -1.44 -13.85
C GLU A 121 -5.79 -0.01 -14.09
N VAL A 122 -6.66 0.47 -13.23
CA VAL A 122 -7.19 1.84 -13.30
C VAL A 122 -7.20 2.50 -11.92
N LEU A 123 -7.01 3.82 -11.94
CA LEU A 123 -7.30 4.71 -10.82
C LEU A 123 -8.25 5.80 -11.28
N SER A 124 -9.12 6.28 -10.42
CA SER A 124 -10.05 7.36 -10.70
C SER A 124 -10.03 8.40 -9.59
N ASP A 125 -10.17 9.66 -9.97
CA ASP A 125 -10.43 10.71 -9.00
C ASP A 125 -11.70 10.42 -8.21
N VAL A 126 -11.69 10.79 -6.95
CA VAL A 126 -12.84 10.79 -6.06
C VAL A 126 -13.41 12.22 -6.02
N GLU A 127 -14.72 12.35 -6.08
CA GLU A 127 -15.39 13.64 -5.96
C GLU A 127 -15.30 14.19 -4.52
N GLN A 128 -15.13 15.50 -4.40
CA GLN A 128 -14.88 16.15 -3.10
C GLN A 128 -16.02 16.00 -2.09
N ASP A 129 -17.25 15.89 -2.55
CA ASP A 129 -18.43 15.68 -1.70
C ASP A 129 -18.42 14.33 -0.97
N THR A 130 -17.62 13.37 -1.46
CA THR A 130 -17.45 12.05 -0.83
C THR A 130 -16.23 11.96 0.08
N TYR A 131 -15.41 13.01 0.21
CA TYR A 131 -14.17 12.97 1.01
C TYR A 131 -14.40 12.69 2.49
N SER A 132 -15.52 13.17 3.06
CA SER A 132 -15.84 12.87 4.46
C SER A 132 -16.06 11.38 4.69
N THR A 133 -16.85 10.73 3.82
CA THR A 133 -17.09 9.28 3.88
C THR A 133 -15.82 8.47 3.61
N LEU A 134 -15.01 8.93 2.65
CA LEU A 134 -13.74 8.28 2.37
C LEU A 134 -12.78 8.37 3.56
N LYS A 135 -12.76 9.53 4.23
CA LYS A 135 -11.96 9.72 5.44
C LYS A 135 -12.42 8.80 6.57
N GLU A 136 -13.72 8.73 6.83
CA GLU A 136 -14.29 7.81 7.83
C GLU A 136 -13.86 6.34 7.56
N TYR A 137 -13.90 5.93 6.30
CA TYR A 137 -13.42 4.61 5.91
C TYR A 137 -11.92 4.42 6.18
N CYS A 138 -11.09 5.37 5.78
CA CYS A 138 -9.64 5.32 6.04
C CYS A 138 -9.35 5.28 7.54
N ASP A 139 -10.00 6.12 8.34
CA ASP A 139 -9.87 6.16 9.80
C ASP A 139 -10.28 4.81 10.42
N TYR A 140 -11.38 4.21 9.94
CA TYR A 140 -11.78 2.88 10.38
C TYR A 140 -10.70 1.82 10.08
N VAL A 141 -10.16 1.79 8.87
CA VAL A 141 -9.10 0.85 8.50
C VAL A 141 -7.86 1.07 9.36
N LEU A 142 -7.44 2.32 9.55
CA LEU A 142 -6.31 2.68 10.41
C LEU A 142 -6.52 2.23 11.86
N SER A 143 -7.75 2.34 12.39
CA SER A 143 -8.09 1.88 13.74
C SER A 143 -7.98 0.35 13.93
N LYS A 144 -7.97 -0.40 12.83
CA LYS A 144 -7.81 -1.87 12.79
C LYS A 144 -6.43 -2.32 12.33
N ALA A 145 -5.49 -1.41 12.22
CA ALA A 145 -4.15 -1.71 11.77
C ALA A 145 -3.15 -1.71 12.93
N ILE A 146 -2.13 -2.53 12.81
CA ILE A 146 -0.99 -2.62 13.73
C ILE A 146 0.29 -2.23 13.00
N SER A 147 1.31 -1.79 13.74
CA SER A 147 2.63 -1.53 13.17
C SER A 147 3.22 -2.81 12.57
N CYS A 148 3.92 -2.68 11.46
CA CYS A 148 4.66 -3.81 10.89
C CYS A 148 5.72 -4.34 11.87
N ASN A 149 6.24 -3.50 12.78
CA ASN A 149 7.19 -3.91 13.81
C ASN A 149 6.57 -4.81 14.89
N ASP A 150 5.25 -4.71 15.09
CA ASP A 150 4.51 -5.46 16.11
C ASP A 150 3.79 -6.68 15.52
N ALA A 151 3.91 -6.89 14.22
CA ALA A 151 3.20 -7.94 13.52
C ALA A 151 3.82 -9.32 13.78
N GLU A 152 3.01 -10.26 14.21
CA GLU A 152 3.39 -11.67 14.22
C GLU A 152 3.45 -12.20 12.78
N VAL A 153 4.65 -12.40 12.30
CA VAL A 153 4.86 -13.13 11.06
C VAL A 153 4.68 -14.61 11.35
N LYS A 154 3.50 -15.11 11.12
CA LYS A 154 3.33 -16.55 11.00
C LYS A 154 4.04 -16.95 9.70
N TYR A 155 5.21 -17.56 9.88
CA TYR A 155 5.82 -18.29 8.79
C TYR A 155 4.71 -19.16 8.18
N GLN A 156 4.22 -18.74 7.05
CA GLN A 156 3.54 -19.72 6.27
C GLN A 156 4.57 -20.81 6.04
N LYS A 157 4.27 -21.94 6.55
CA LYS A 157 4.75 -23.17 5.91
C LYS A 157 4.09 -23.21 4.55
N VAL A 158 4.48 -22.58 3.73
CA VAL A 158 3.93 -22.25 2.92
C VAL A 158 3.70 -22.69 1.79
N PHE A 159 3.94 -22.70 1.25
CA PHE A 159 3.72 -23.18 -0.02
C PHE A 159 3.69 -24.66 0.09
N LYS A 160 2.70 -25.17 0.39
CA LYS A 160 2.46 -26.38 -0.38
C LYS A 160 2.56 -25.89 -1.78
N ALA A 161 3.67 -26.19 -2.42
CA ALA A 161 3.79 -25.98 -3.81
C ALA A 161 2.47 -26.39 -4.39
N SER A 162 1.77 -25.46 -4.87
CA SER A 162 0.73 -25.77 -5.80
C SER A 162 1.49 -26.62 -6.81
N GLY A 163 1.13 -27.84 -7.05
CA GLY A 163 1.93 -28.78 -7.81
C GLY A 163 2.43 -28.33 -9.18
N HIS A 164 2.55 -27.04 -9.39
CA HIS A 164 2.92 -26.40 -10.62
C HIS A 164 4.32 -25.80 -10.62
N SER A 165 4.96 -25.68 -9.49
CA SER A 165 6.36 -25.26 -9.46
C SER A 165 7.20 -26.28 -8.71
N LYS A 166 7.92 -27.06 -9.48
CA LYS A 166 8.93 -27.97 -8.93
C LYS A 166 10.04 -27.25 -8.15
N LEU A 167 10.16 -25.93 -8.34
CA LEU A 167 11.13 -25.11 -7.63
C LEU A 167 10.65 -24.74 -6.22
N GLU A 168 9.34 -24.70 -6.01
CA GLU A 168 8.78 -24.39 -4.71
C GLU A 168 8.77 -25.59 -3.78
N GLN A 169 8.63 -26.81 -4.32
CA GLN A 169 8.64 -28.04 -3.52
C GLN A 169 9.91 -28.23 -2.70
N PRO A 170 11.11 -28.05 -3.23
CA PRO A 170 12.33 -28.17 -2.43
C PRO A 170 12.46 -27.12 -1.35
N LEU A 171 11.87 -25.94 -1.55
CA LEU A 171 11.88 -24.88 -0.55
C LEU A 171 10.89 -25.16 0.59
N LEU A 172 9.92 -26.01 0.31
CA LEU A 172 8.86 -26.30 1.26
C LEU A 172 9.10 -27.56 2.05
N ALA A 173 9.90 -28.43 1.54
CA ALA A 173 10.31 -29.67 2.20
C ALA A 173 11.44 -29.43 3.20
N LYS A 174 11.90 -28.22 3.31
CA LYS A 174 12.91 -27.78 4.26
C LYS A 174 12.34 -26.79 5.24
#